data_a87ad3f4a01ef8e021825c0145c99867
#
_entry.id   a87ad3f4a01ef8e021825c0145c99867
#
_cell.length_a   1.000
_cell.length_b   1.000
_cell.length_c   1.000
_cell.angle_alpha   90.00
_cell.angle_beta   90.00
_cell.angle_gamma   90.00
#
_symmetry.space_group_name_H-M   'P 1'
#
loop_
_entity.id
_entity.type
_entity.pdbx_description
1 polymer ?
#
loop_
_entity_poly.entity_id
_entity_poly.type
_entity_poly.pdbx_seq_one_letter_code
_entity_poly.pdbx_strand_id
1 'polypeptide(L)'
;FEALDTKAMVFALGPAGTGKTYIAVAKAVEMKLSGKVDRIILSRPAVEAGERLGVLPGDMRDKIDPYLRPLYDALYDMMPGDLVVKLLASGEIEVAPLAFMRGRTLSNAFVILDEAQNTTPVQMKMFLTRMGESSRMVVTGDMSQIDLPLGVKSGLRDSLDILEGIDEIGRATFTHRDVVRHNLVTRIVTAYDAHDARLHTNKKP
;
A
#
# COMPACT_ATOMS: atom_id res chain seq x y z
N PHE A 1 -15.50 -1.57 -3.85
CA PHE A 1 -15.37 -2.40 -5.07
C PHE A 1 -15.75 -1.63 -6.33
N GLU A 2 -16.88 -0.91 -6.38
CA GLU A 2 -17.33 -0.20 -7.57
C GLU A 2 -16.27 0.74 -8.18
N ALA A 3 -15.55 1.51 -7.36
CA ALA A 3 -14.46 2.34 -7.85
C ALA A 3 -13.33 1.52 -8.52
N LEU A 4 -13.03 0.32 -8.02
CA LEU A 4 -12.03 -0.58 -8.60
C LEU A 4 -12.48 -1.18 -9.94
N ASP A 5 -13.79 -1.24 -10.19
CA ASP A 5 -14.34 -1.73 -11.46
C ASP A 5 -14.38 -0.65 -12.54
N THR A 6 -14.61 0.60 -12.15
CA THR A 6 -14.93 1.69 -13.08
C THR A 6 -13.78 2.66 -13.33
N LYS A 7 -12.83 2.79 -12.41
CA LYS A 7 -11.74 3.76 -12.51
C LYS A 7 -10.42 3.09 -12.90
N ALA A 8 -9.60 3.81 -13.65
CA ALA A 8 -8.27 3.36 -14.03
C ALA A 8 -7.30 3.36 -12.82
N MET A 9 -7.46 4.34 -11.94
CA MET A 9 -6.67 4.49 -10.71
C MET A 9 -7.60 4.76 -9.52
N VAL A 10 -7.29 4.15 -8.37
CA VAL A 10 -8.04 4.36 -7.13
C VAL A 10 -7.11 4.62 -5.95
N PHE A 11 -7.36 5.69 -5.22
CA PHE A 11 -6.78 5.95 -3.91
C PHE A 11 -7.69 5.38 -2.82
N ALA A 12 -7.24 4.37 -2.11
CA ALA A 12 -7.95 3.72 -1.01
C ALA A 12 -7.34 4.17 0.33
N LEU A 13 -8.02 5.08 1.02
CA LEU A 13 -7.51 5.82 2.16
C LEU A 13 -8.27 5.47 3.44
N GLY A 14 -7.57 5.42 4.56
CA GLY A 14 -8.18 5.24 5.88
C GLY A 14 -7.29 4.53 6.89
N PRO A 15 -7.78 4.35 8.12
CA PRO A 15 -7.01 3.77 9.22
C PRO A 15 -6.47 2.37 8.93
N ALA A 16 -5.40 1.99 9.63
CA ALA A 16 -4.92 0.61 9.62
C ALA A 16 -5.99 -0.37 10.11
N GLY A 17 -5.99 -1.59 9.57
CA GLY A 17 -6.96 -2.63 9.92
C GLY A 17 -8.34 -2.50 9.26
N THR A 18 -8.52 -1.61 8.28
CA THR A 18 -9.76 -1.49 7.50
C THR A 18 -9.80 -2.39 6.26
N GLY A 19 -8.74 -3.17 6.01
CA GLY A 19 -8.69 -4.12 4.90
C GLY A 19 -8.36 -3.50 3.54
N LYS A 20 -7.89 -2.25 3.45
CA LYS A 20 -7.57 -1.56 2.18
C LYS A 20 -6.70 -2.41 1.24
N THR A 21 -5.56 -2.83 1.75
CA THR A 21 -4.60 -3.65 1.00
C THR A 21 -5.19 -5.00 0.64
N TYR A 22 -5.88 -5.64 1.58
CA TYR A 22 -6.52 -6.93 1.39
C TYR A 22 -7.57 -6.88 0.26
N ILE A 23 -8.44 -5.86 0.26
CA ILE A 23 -9.46 -5.65 -0.78
C ILE A 23 -8.81 -5.36 -2.14
N ALA A 24 -7.73 -4.57 -2.17
CA ALA A 24 -6.99 -4.28 -3.40
C ALA A 24 -6.35 -5.55 -3.98
N VAL A 25 -5.73 -6.40 -3.14
CA VAL A 25 -5.16 -7.68 -3.55
C VAL A 25 -6.24 -8.65 -4.02
N ALA A 26 -7.39 -8.72 -3.33
CA ALA A 26 -8.52 -9.55 -3.75
C ALA A 26 -9.01 -9.18 -5.15
N LYS A 27 -9.11 -7.89 -5.45
CA LYS A 27 -9.48 -7.41 -6.77
C LYS A 27 -8.43 -7.72 -7.84
N ALA A 28 -7.16 -7.58 -7.48
CA ALA A 28 -6.05 -7.94 -8.38
C ALA A 28 -6.09 -9.43 -8.74
N VAL A 29 -6.30 -10.29 -7.75
CA VAL A 29 -6.42 -11.75 -7.94
C VAL A 29 -7.63 -12.10 -8.81
N GLU A 30 -8.80 -11.49 -8.55
CA GLU A 30 -10.00 -11.66 -9.38
C GLU A 30 -9.71 -11.31 -10.85
N MET A 31 -9.11 -10.15 -11.10
CA MET A 31 -8.81 -9.69 -12.45
C MET A 31 -7.75 -10.55 -13.14
N LYS A 32 -6.75 -11.04 -12.40
CA LYS A 32 -5.73 -11.95 -12.93
C LYS A 32 -6.34 -13.31 -13.30
N LEU A 33 -7.12 -13.92 -12.40
CA LEU A 33 -7.71 -15.23 -12.64
C LEU A 33 -8.80 -15.20 -13.72
N SER A 34 -9.47 -14.07 -13.91
CA SER A 34 -10.43 -13.86 -15.00
C SER A 34 -9.79 -13.44 -16.33
N GLY A 35 -8.47 -13.30 -16.40
CA GLY A 35 -7.75 -12.92 -17.61
C GLY A 35 -7.92 -11.48 -18.04
N LYS A 36 -8.39 -10.60 -17.16
CA LYS A 36 -8.53 -9.15 -17.42
C LYS A 36 -7.19 -8.41 -17.36
N VAL A 37 -6.22 -8.96 -16.64
CA VAL A 37 -4.84 -8.48 -16.58
C VAL A 37 -3.88 -9.68 -16.67
N ASP A 38 -2.69 -9.44 -17.22
CA ASP A 38 -1.67 -10.46 -17.36
C ASP A 38 -0.82 -10.63 -16.11
N ARG A 39 -0.69 -9.55 -15.31
CA ARG A 39 0.21 -9.51 -14.15
C ARG A 39 -0.40 -8.79 -12.97
N ILE A 40 0.05 -9.18 -11.78
CA ILE A 40 -0.14 -8.44 -10.53
C ILE A 40 1.22 -7.91 -10.08
N ILE A 41 1.30 -6.62 -9.79
CA ILE A 41 2.52 -5.98 -9.29
C ILE A 41 2.19 -5.32 -7.96
N LEU A 42 2.81 -5.82 -6.90
CA LEU A 42 2.65 -5.32 -5.53
C LEU A 42 3.92 -4.59 -5.12
N SER A 43 3.75 -3.37 -4.66
CA SER A 43 4.87 -2.53 -4.27
C SER A 43 4.60 -1.82 -2.94
N ARG A 44 5.68 -1.53 -2.24
CA ARG A 44 5.67 -0.78 -0.97
C ARG A 44 6.90 0.12 -0.91
N PRO A 45 6.81 1.35 -0.39
CA PRO A 45 7.99 2.15 -0.12
C PRO A 45 8.81 1.46 0.98
N ALA A 46 10.12 1.37 0.80
CA ALA A 46 11.00 0.95 1.87
C ALA A 46 11.22 2.16 2.79
N VAL A 47 10.63 2.13 3.98
CA VAL A 47 10.80 3.17 5.00
C VAL A 47 11.57 2.56 6.16
N GLU A 48 12.63 3.22 6.56
CA GLU A 48 13.36 2.87 7.78
C GLU A 48 12.55 3.31 9.02
N ALA A 49 11.57 2.54 9.41
CA ALA A 49 10.82 2.78 10.65
C ALA A 49 11.68 2.45 11.87
N GLY A 50 12.52 3.41 12.29
CA GLY A 50 13.32 3.30 13.52
C GLY A 50 14.52 2.35 13.47
N GLU A 51 14.52 1.34 12.62
CA GLU A 51 15.65 0.44 12.38
C GLU A 51 16.28 0.76 11.02
N ARG A 52 17.54 1.14 11.03
CA ARG A 52 18.28 1.42 9.80
C ARG A 52 18.48 0.13 9.02
N LEU A 53 17.97 0.01 7.81
CA LEU A 53 18.17 -1.11 6.89
C LEU A 53 19.65 -1.55 6.80
N GLY A 54 20.58 -0.62 6.99
CA GLY A 54 22.02 -0.89 7.05
C GLY A 54 22.47 -1.73 8.24
N VAL A 55 21.68 -1.86 9.30
CA VAL A 55 22.04 -2.60 10.54
C VAL A 55 21.53 -4.04 10.51
N LEU A 56 20.53 -4.35 9.67
CA LEU A 56 20.02 -5.71 9.54
C LEU A 56 21.05 -6.62 8.86
N PRO A 57 21.31 -7.83 9.39
CA PRO A 57 22.18 -8.80 8.74
C PRO A 57 21.55 -9.33 7.46
N GLY A 58 22.38 -9.71 6.49
CA GLY A 58 21.93 -10.28 5.22
C GLY A 58 22.15 -9.37 4.01
N ASP A 59 21.79 -9.85 2.84
CA ASP A 59 21.84 -9.09 1.60
C ASP A 59 20.66 -8.09 1.50
N MET A 60 20.59 -7.33 0.41
CA MET A 60 19.53 -6.33 0.22
C MET A 60 18.13 -6.97 0.19
N ARG A 61 18.02 -8.22 -0.30
CA ARG A 61 16.74 -8.96 -0.33
C ARG A 61 16.29 -9.32 1.07
N ASP A 62 17.17 -9.89 1.86
CA ASP A 62 16.88 -10.29 3.24
C ASP A 62 16.41 -9.10 4.10
N LYS A 63 16.94 -7.92 3.84
CA LYS A 63 16.59 -6.67 4.53
C LYS A 63 15.23 -6.09 4.14
N ILE A 64 14.80 -6.32 2.90
CA ILE A 64 13.56 -5.77 2.35
C ILE A 64 12.40 -6.74 2.55
N ASP A 65 12.63 -8.03 2.60
CA ASP A 65 11.62 -9.08 2.69
C ASP A 65 10.63 -8.89 3.86
N PRO A 66 11.04 -8.50 5.08
CA PRO A 66 10.10 -8.25 6.18
C PRO A 66 9.05 -7.17 5.86
N TYR A 67 9.41 -6.15 5.10
CA TYR A 67 8.50 -5.06 4.73
C TYR A 67 7.46 -5.48 3.68
N LEU A 68 7.80 -6.48 2.87
CA LEU A 68 6.93 -6.99 1.81
C LEU A 68 6.07 -8.18 2.29
N ARG A 69 6.38 -8.77 3.44
CA ARG A 69 5.67 -9.93 3.98
C ARG A 69 4.15 -9.78 4.02
N PRO A 70 3.56 -8.65 4.46
CA PRO A 70 2.10 -8.49 4.46
C PRO A 70 1.45 -8.63 3.09
N LEU A 71 2.18 -8.32 2.01
CA LEU A 71 1.69 -8.48 0.64
C LEU A 71 1.70 -9.96 0.22
N TYR A 72 2.72 -10.71 0.62
CA TYR A 72 2.76 -12.15 0.42
C TYR A 72 1.65 -12.85 1.21
N ASP A 73 1.47 -12.49 2.49
CA ASP A 73 0.42 -13.06 3.34
C ASP A 73 -0.95 -12.87 2.70
N ALA A 74 -1.26 -11.67 2.18
CA ALA A 74 -2.51 -11.41 1.48
C ALA A 74 -2.69 -12.29 0.22
N LEU A 75 -1.63 -12.57 -0.53
CA LEU A 75 -1.70 -13.46 -1.69
C LEU A 75 -1.99 -14.91 -1.28
N TYR A 76 -1.33 -15.39 -0.22
CA TYR A 76 -1.51 -16.75 0.29
C TYR A 76 -2.87 -16.96 0.95
N ASP A 77 -3.48 -15.92 1.49
CA ASP A 77 -4.86 -15.97 2.01
C ASP A 77 -5.92 -16.11 0.90
N MET A 78 -5.59 -15.68 -0.34
CA MET A 78 -6.55 -15.59 -1.45
C MET A 78 -6.38 -16.67 -2.50
N MET A 79 -5.23 -17.34 -2.53
CA MET A 79 -4.91 -18.36 -3.54
C MET A 79 -4.21 -19.56 -2.90
N PRO A 80 -4.38 -20.76 -3.47
CA PRO A 80 -3.57 -21.92 -3.08
C PRO A 80 -2.08 -21.62 -3.16
N GLY A 81 -1.32 -22.06 -2.14
CA GLY A 81 0.10 -21.74 -2.02
C GLY A 81 0.95 -22.16 -3.20
N ASP A 82 0.68 -23.33 -3.79
CA ASP A 82 1.35 -23.83 -5.00
C ASP A 82 1.09 -22.94 -6.22
N LEU A 83 -0.11 -22.38 -6.33
CA LEU A 83 -0.43 -21.40 -7.38
C LEU A 83 0.33 -20.09 -7.17
N VAL A 84 0.39 -19.57 -5.94
CA VAL A 84 1.17 -18.36 -5.63
C VAL A 84 2.64 -18.56 -6.00
N VAL A 85 3.25 -19.67 -5.59
CA VAL A 85 4.65 -19.99 -5.92
C VAL A 85 4.86 -20.05 -7.43
N LYS A 86 3.94 -20.69 -8.18
CA LYS A 86 4.01 -20.77 -9.64
C LYS A 86 3.94 -19.40 -10.30
N LEU A 87 3.00 -18.55 -9.89
CA LEU A 87 2.80 -17.21 -10.47
C LEU A 87 3.96 -16.25 -10.12
N LEU A 88 4.56 -16.38 -8.94
CA LEU A 88 5.78 -15.65 -8.57
C LEU A 88 6.98 -16.10 -9.42
N ALA A 89 7.14 -17.41 -9.61
CA ALA A 89 8.25 -17.97 -10.40
C ALA A 89 8.14 -17.62 -11.90
N SER A 90 6.93 -17.53 -12.43
CA SER A 90 6.70 -17.11 -13.83
C SER A 90 6.79 -15.58 -14.04
N GLY A 91 6.83 -14.79 -12.96
CA GLY A 91 6.79 -13.32 -13.02
C GLY A 91 5.40 -12.75 -13.32
N GLU A 92 4.36 -13.58 -13.26
CA GLU A 92 2.97 -13.12 -13.39
C GLU A 92 2.48 -12.42 -12.11
N ILE A 93 3.10 -12.71 -10.98
CA ILE A 93 3.02 -11.91 -9.76
C ILE A 93 4.42 -11.43 -9.41
N GLU A 94 4.53 -10.15 -9.14
CA GLU A 94 5.77 -9.51 -8.69
C GLU A 94 5.50 -8.75 -7.39
N VAL A 95 6.33 -8.98 -6.39
CA VAL A 95 6.35 -8.22 -5.13
C VAL A 95 7.71 -7.57 -5.01
N ALA A 96 7.75 -6.24 -5.06
CA ALA A 96 9.02 -5.51 -5.11
C ALA A 96 8.93 -4.14 -4.44
N PRO A 97 10.05 -3.63 -3.88
CA PRO A 97 10.11 -2.27 -3.37
C PRO A 97 9.82 -1.24 -4.45
N LEU A 98 9.28 -0.09 -4.05
CA LEU A 98 8.92 1.01 -4.94
C LEU A 98 10.08 1.46 -5.86
N ALA A 99 11.31 1.43 -5.38
CA ALA A 99 12.48 1.83 -6.16
C ALA A 99 12.67 0.99 -7.46
N PHE A 100 12.20 -0.26 -7.47
CA PHE A 100 12.30 -1.17 -8.63
C PHE A 100 11.28 -0.84 -9.74
N MET A 101 10.37 0.10 -9.49
CA MET A 101 9.39 0.54 -10.50
C MET A 101 9.96 1.62 -11.43
N ARG A 102 11.10 2.22 -11.09
CA ARG A 102 11.70 3.30 -11.88
C ARG A 102 12.05 2.84 -13.30
N GLY A 103 11.72 3.67 -14.30
CA GLY A 103 12.04 3.43 -15.70
C GLY A 103 11.20 2.38 -16.40
N ARG A 104 10.21 1.81 -15.73
CA ARG A 104 9.33 0.78 -16.28
C ARG A 104 8.03 1.39 -16.81
N THR A 105 7.38 0.68 -17.73
CA THR A 105 5.98 0.89 -18.11
C THR A 105 5.21 -0.38 -17.75
N LEU A 106 4.20 -0.24 -16.90
CA LEU A 106 3.46 -1.36 -16.32
C LEU A 106 2.14 -1.53 -17.10
N SER A 107 2.18 -2.23 -18.24
CA SER A 107 1.00 -2.48 -19.09
C SER A 107 0.37 -3.83 -18.78
N ASN A 108 -0.93 -3.96 -19.08
CA ASN A 108 -1.73 -5.18 -18.87
C ASN A 108 -1.61 -5.71 -17.42
N ALA A 109 -1.52 -4.83 -16.44
CA ALA A 109 -1.22 -5.18 -15.06
C ALA A 109 -2.20 -4.57 -14.07
N PHE A 110 -2.43 -5.28 -12.97
CA PHE A 110 -3.01 -4.69 -11.77
C PHE A 110 -1.88 -4.32 -10.82
N VAL A 111 -1.72 -3.04 -10.54
CA VAL A 111 -0.58 -2.50 -9.81
C VAL A 111 -1.05 -1.93 -8.47
N ILE A 112 -0.44 -2.34 -7.37
CA ILE A 112 -0.76 -1.84 -6.04
C ILE A 112 0.48 -1.20 -5.43
N LEU A 113 0.33 0.04 -4.95
CA LEU A 113 1.26 0.69 -4.03
C LEU A 113 0.64 0.74 -2.64
N ASP A 114 1.18 -0.05 -1.73
CA ASP A 114 0.76 -0.10 -0.34
C ASP A 114 1.60 0.82 0.55
N GLU A 115 1.04 1.30 1.67
CA GLU A 115 1.67 2.25 2.61
C GLU A 115 2.18 3.53 1.92
N ALA A 116 1.42 4.01 0.96
CA ALA A 116 1.82 5.12 0.09
C ALA A 116 2.00 6.46 0.81
N GLN A 117 1.46 6.64 2.03
CA GLN A 117 1.72 7.82 2.86
C GLN A 117 3.21 8.00 3.16
N ASN A 118 3.99 6.93 3.07
CA ASN A 118 5.42 6.89 3.31
C ASN A 118 6.26 7.13 2.05
N THR A 119 5.66 7.63 0.98
CA THR A 119 6.39 8.09 -0.21
C THR A 119 6.67 9.60 -0.14
N THR A 120 7.79 10.02 -0.73
CA THR A 120 8.00 11.43 -1.06
C THR A 120 7.20 11.83 -2.30
N PRO A 121 6.97 13.15 -2.56
CA PRO A 121 6.30 13.61 -3.80
C PRO A 121 6.98 13.11 -5.08
N VAL A 122 8.32 13.06 -5.09
CA VAL A 122 9.10 12.57 -6.23
C VAL A 122 8.87 11.07 -6.46
N GLN A 123 8.85 10.28 -5.39
CA GLN A 123 8.59 8.84 -5.46
C GLN A 123 7.16 8.56 -5.92
N MET A 124 6.18 9.28 -5.39
CA MET A 124 4.78 9.11 -5.80
C MET A 124 4.61 9.47 -7.28
N LYS A 125 5.08 10.62 -7.73
CA LYS A 125 5.04 11.00 -9.15
C LYS A 125 5.71 9.94 -10.03
N MET A 126 6.90 9.48 -9.62
CA MET A 126 7.62 8.42 -10.33
C MET A 126 6.77 7.18 -10.49
N PHE A 127 6.08 6.73 -9.43
CA PHE A 127 5.26 5.53 -9.46
C PHE A 127 3.99 5.71 -10.31
N LEU A 128 3.23 6.77 -10.10
CA LEU A 128 1.96 7.01 -10.81
C LEU A 128 2.16 7.08 -12.32
N THR A 129 3.31 7.62 -12.77
CA THR A 129 3.68 7.71 -14.19
C THR A 129 4.18 6.39 -14.78
N ARG A 130 4.18 5.29 -14.04
CA ARG A 130 4.50 3.92 -14.55
C ARG A 130 3.29 3.24 -15.16
N MET A 131 2.10 3.77 -14.97
CA MET A 131 0.88 3.20 -15.51
C MET A 131 0.95 3.08 -17.04
N GLY A 132 0.76 1.87 -17.54
CA GLY A 132 0.73 1.56 -18.96
C GLY A 132 -0.69 1.25 -19.44
N GLU A 133 -0.83 0.94 -20.72
CA GLU A 133 -2.11 0.59 -21.33
C GLU A 133 -2.74 -0.65 -20.67
N SER A 134 -4.06 -0.67 -20.61
CA SER A 134 -4.85 -1.80 -20.08
C SER A 134 -4.49 -2.18 -18.65
N SER A 135 -3.97 -1.22 -17.85
CA SER A 135 -3.63 -1.43 -16.46
C SER A 135 -4.62 -0.78 -15.50
N ARG A 136 -4.66 -1.31 -14.30
CA ARG A 136 -5.35 -0.74 -13.13
C ARG A 136 -4.31 -0.43 -12.06
N MET A 137 -4.50 0.67 -11.36
CA MET A 137 -3.59 1.07 -10.29
C MET A 137 -4.38 1.37 -9.03
N VAL A 138 -3.93 0.82 -7.91
CA VAL A 138 -4.49 1.10 -6.58
C VAL A 138 -3.39 1.61 -5.67
N VAL A 139 -3.66 2.71 -5.01
CA VAL A 139 -2.77 3.33 -4.03
C VAL A 139 -3.44 3.27 -2.68
N THR A 140 -2.92 2.48 -1.76
CA THR A 140 -3.45 2.38 -0.40
C THR A 140 -2.61 3.21 0.57
N GLY A 141 -3.24 3.78 1.58
CA GLY A 141 -2.51 4.54 2.59
C GLY A 141 -3.34 4.99 3.79
N ASP A 142 -2.62 5.30 4.86
CA ASP A 142 -3.15 5.86 6.10
C ASP A 142 -2.46 7.20 6.39
N MET A 143 -3.20 8.30 6.23
CA MET A 143 -2.66 9.64 6.43
C MET A 143 -2.32 9.97 7.89
N SER A 144 -2.72 9.13 8.84
CA SER A 144 -2.38 9.28 10.25
C SER A 144 -1.07 8.60 10.64
N GLN A 145 -0.56 7.69 9.78
CA GLN A 145 0.64 6.87 10.04
C GLN A 145 1.78 7.21 9.05
N ILE A 146 2.23 8.45 9.09
CA ILE A 146 3.35 8.90 8.25
C ILE A 146 4.66 8.72 9.02
N ASP A 147 5.49 7.79 8.57
CA ASP A 147 6.80 7.45 9.15
C ASP A 147 7.98 8.12 8.44
N LEU A 148 7.70 9.12 7.60
CA LEU A 148 8.74 9.89 6.93
C LEU A 148 9.55 10.75 7.92
N PRO A 149 10.83 11.04 7.64
CA PRO A 149 11.63 11.94 8.45
C PRO A 149 10.98 13.31 8.63
N LEU A 150 11.25 13.96 9.77
CA LEU A 150 10.73 15.29 10.05
C LEU A 150 11.02 16.28 8.92
N GLY A 151 9.98 17.00 8.49
CA GLY A 151 10.10 18.00 7.41
C GLY A 151 9.93 17.43 6.00
N VAL A 152 9.87 16.11 5.83
CA VAL A 152 9.59 15.46 4.54
C VAL A 152 8.07 15.38 4.33
N LYS A 153 7.60 15.95 3.22
CA LYS A 153 6.17 15.88 2.85
C LYS A 153 5.81 14.50 2.32
N SER A 154 4.62 14.02 2.70
CA SER A 154 4.05 12.81 2.12
C SER A 154 3.59 13.06 0.68
N GLY A 155 4.10 12.22 -0.24
CA GLY A 155 3.69 12.25 -1.63
C GLY A 155 2.24 11.84 -1.85
N LEU A 156 1.68 11.02 -0.97
CA LEU A 156 0.27 10.65 -1.03
C LEU A 156 -0.63 11.88 -0.86
N ARG A 157 -0.37 12.70 0.18
CA ARG A 157 -1.14 13.93 0.41
C ARG A 157 -1.06 14.89 -0.77
N ASP A 158 0.16 15.15 -1.23
CA ASP A 158 0.43 16.02 -2.37
C ASP A 158 -0.30 15.58 -3.64
N SER A 159 -0.29 14.27 -3.92
CA SER A 159 -0.96 13.69 -5.09
C SER A 159 -2.48 13.80 -5.02
N LEU A 160 -3.08 13.68 -3.83
CA LEU A 160 -4.53 13.81 -3.68
C LEU A 160 -5.03 15.21 -4.04
N ASP A 161 -4.22 16.24 -3.73
CA ASP A 161 -4.53 17.63 -4.04
C ASP A 161 -4.29 17.93 -5.53
N ILE A 162 -3.15 17.47 -6.08
CA ILE A 162 -2.76 17.74 -7.48
C ILE A 162 -3.66 17.02 -8.49
N LEU A 163 -4.11 15.81 -8.17
CA LEU A 163 -4.88 14.96 -9.10
C LEU A 163 -6.40 15.08 -8.92
N GLU A 164 -6.84 16.05 -8.13
CA GLU A 164 -8.25 16.32 -7.96
C GLU A 164 -8.92 16.74 -9.28
N GLY A 165 -10.10 16.18 -9.58
CA GLY A 165 -10.85 16.49 -10.79
C GLY A 165 -10.47 15.68 -12.04
N ILE A 166 -9.56 14.70 -11.93
CA ILE A 166 -9.30 13.75 -13.02
C ILE A 166 -10.31 12.62 -12.94
N ASP A 167 -11.19 12.51 -13.94
CA ASP A 167 -12.35 11.59 -13.94
C ASP A 167 -11.97 10.11 -13.86
N GLU A 168 -10.82 9.71 -14.39
CA GLU A 168 -10.31 8.33 -14.35
C GLU A 168 -9.76 7.92 -12.98
N ILE A 169 -9.62 8.87 -12.07
CA ILE A 169 -9.10 8.64 -10.71
C ILE A 169 -10.25 8.62 -9.71
N GLY A 170 -10.38 7.50 -9.02
CA GLY A 170 -11.34 7.31 -7.95
C GLY A 170 -10.72 7.48 -6.56
N ARG A 171 -11.56 7.82 -5.58
CA ARG A 171 -11.20 7.81 -4.15
C ARG A 171 -12.16 6.89 -3.40
N ALA A 172 -11.62 6.04 -2.54
CA ALA A 172 -12.38 5.21 -1.60
C ALA A 172 -11.87 5.53 -0.19
N THR A 173 -12.74 5.99 0.68
CA THR A 173 -12.37 6.36 2.04
C THR A 173 -12.95 5.37 3.02
N PHE A 174 -12.06 4.78 3.82
CA PHE A 174 -12.39 3.92 4.95
C PHE A 174 -12.34 4.73 6.24
N THR A 175 -13.17 4.35 7.19
CA THR A 175 -13.31 5.02 8.47
C THR A 175 -13.01 4.06 9.62
N HIS A 176 -12.97 4.56 10.84
CA HIS A 176 -12.85 3.71 12.04
C HIS A 176 -13.98 2.66 12.17
N ARG A 177 -15.13 2.86 11.51
CA ARG A 177 -16.24 1.89 11.47
C ARG A 177 -15.92 0.65 10.63
N ASP A 178 -14.99 0.80 9.70
CA ASP A 178 -14.57 -0.28 8.79
C ASP A 178 -13.42 -1.11 9.38
N VAL A 179 -12.94 -0.74 10.58
CA VAL A 179 -11.83 -1.45 11.25
C VAL A 179 -12.32 -2.82 11.76
N VAL A 180 -11.73 -3.88 11.20
CA VAL A 180 -11.95 -5.26 11.65
C VAL A 180 -10.75 -5.68 12.49
N ARG A 181 -10.94 -5.71 13.82
CA ARG A 181 -9.88 -6.07 14.78
C ARG A 181 -10.44 -6.95 15.89
N HIS A 182 -9.56 -7.78 16.45
CA HIS A 182 -9.88 -8.47 17.71
C HIS A 182 -10.23 -7.45 18.81
N ASN A 183 -11.27 -7.71 19.58
CA ASN A 183 -11.78 -6.77 20.59
C ASN A 183 -10.69 -6.31 21.59
N LEU A 184 -9.78 -7.22 21.97
CA LEU A 184 -8.65 -6.87 22.85
C LEU A 184 -7.71 -5.85 22.19
N VAL A 185 -7.43 -5.98 20.89
CA VAL A 185 -6.58 -5.02 20.17
C VAL A 185 -7.22 -3.63 20.14
N THR A 186 -8.53 -3.55 19.93
CA THR A 186 -9.26 -2.28 20.00
C THR A 186 -9.10 -1.62 21.37
N ARG A 187 -9.21 -2.39 22.45
CA ARG A 187 -9.03 -1.89 23.83
C ARG A 187 -7.60 -1.44 24.11
N ILE A 188 -6.60 -2.16 23.57
CA ILE A 188 -5.19 -1.78 23.71
C ILE A 188 -4.94 -0.44 23.01
N VAL A 189 -5.36 -0.28 21.75
CA VAL A 189 -5.18 0.98 20.99
C VAL A 189 -5.85 2.14 21.73
N THR A 190 -7.10 1.98 22.17
CA THR A 190 -7.81 3.02 22.91
C THR A 190 -7.08 3.42 24.21
N ALA A 191 -6.45 2.46 24.88
CA ALA A 191 -5.71 2.75 26.12
C ALA A 191 -4.42 3.56 25.82
N TYR A 192 -3.70 3.26 24.76
CA TYR A 192 -2.51 4.01 24.32
C TYR A 192 -2.90 5.42 23.86
N ASP A 193 -3.92 5.57 23.03
CA ASP A 193 -4.41 6.87 22.56
C ASP A 193 -4.79 7.78 23.72
N ALA A 194 -5.47 7.23 24.74
CA ALA A 194 -5.82 7.97 25.96
C ALA A 194 -4.60 8.38 26.79
N HIS A 195 -3.56 7.54 26.81
CA HIS A 195 -2.30 7.85 27.50
C HIS A 195 -1.57 9.00 26.80
N ASP A 196 -1.42 8.94 25.48
CA ASP A 196 -0.73 9.95 24.68
C ASP A 196 -1.44 11.32 24.73
N ALA A 197 -2.77 11.32 24.69
CA ALA A 197 -3.58 12.53 24.88
C ALA A 197 -3.30 13.23 26.22
N ARG A 198 -3.11 12.46 27.31
CA ARG A 198 -2.76 13.00 28.63
C ARG A 198 -1.36 13.61 28.66
N LEU A 199 -0.38 12.99 27.99
CA LEU A 199 0.98 13.50 27.90
C LEU A 199 1.05 14.83 27.12
N HIS A 200 0.25 14.97 26.08
CA HIS A 200 0.15 16.22 25.29
C HIS A 200 -0.55 17.35 26.06
N THR A 201 -1.53 17.03 26.92
CA THR A 201 -2.23 18.03 27.75
C THR A 201 -1.34 18.56 28.86
N ASN A 202 -0.44 17.74 29.41
CA ASN A 202 0.49 18.13 30.48
C ASN A 202 1.74 18.89 29.99
N LYS A 203 1.93 19.06 28.66
CA LYS A 203 3.06 19.79 28.08
C LYS A 203 2.73 21.22 27.63
N LYS A 204 1.51 21.73 27.89
CA LYS A 204 1.22 23.16 27.73
C LYS A 204 1.59 23.87 29.01
N PRO A 205 2.57 24.83 28.98
CA PRO A 205 2.89 25.68 30.11
C PRO A 205 1.74 26.62 30.46
#